data_0e34d1a0673cc256091d3ce32563b1eb
#
_entry.id   0e34d1a0673cc256091d3ce32563b1eb
#
_cell.length_a   1.000
_cell.length_b   1.000
_cell.length_c   1.000
_cell.angle_alpha   90.00
_cell.angle_beta   90.00
_cell.angle_gamma   90.00
#
_symmetry.space_group_name_H-M   'P 1'
#
loop_
_entity.id
_entity.type
_entity.pdbx_description
1 polymer ?
#
loop_
_entity_poly.entity_id
_entity_poly.type
_entity_poly.pdbx_seq_one_letter_code
_entity_poly.pdbx_strand_id
1 'polypeptide(L)'
;MEERDTKRIAETGREAEEAYLQKTLQVVKHNVETYESEMARMQEEIDEMLDHYHDNDDEIYTALSNTVTMRDNMKHALTKNQKAVNKPYFGRIIFYDETLKKEESLYIGRGGIAKDTTHQMVIDWRAPIANAYYENGLGKCSYPAPDGKELPIDLQLKRTYEIEEGRLLDYFDTEVVANDDLLTKYLICNDLLSSTN
;
A
#
# COMPACT_ATOMS: atom_id res chain seq x y z
N MET A 1 -22.46 15.47 -17.15
CA MET A 1 -21.93 14.13 -17.41
C MET A 1 -20.57 14.24 -18.12
N GLU A 2 -20.46 14.97 -19.19
CA GLU A 2 -19.22 15.15 -19.98
C GLU A 2 -18.03 15.75 -19.21
N GLU A 3 -18.24 16.74 -18.34
CA GLU A 3 -17.17 17.41 -17.58
C GLU A 3 -16.55 16.49 -16.48
N ARG A 4 -17.37 15.64 -15.85
CA ARG A 4 -16.88 14.61 -14.90
C ARG A 4 -16.08 13.53 -15.61
N ASP A 5 -16.53 13.09 -16.78
CA ASP A 5 -15.86 12.07 -17.58
C ASP A 5 -14.52 12.59 -18.11
N THR A 6 -14.45 13.84 -18.55
CA THR A 6 -13.21 14.47 -19.00
C THR A 6 -12.19 14.65 -17.87
N LYS A 7 -12.65 15.08 -16.68
CA LYS A 7 -11.79 15.18 -15.49
C LYS A 7 -11.26 13.81 -15.06
N ARG A 8 -12.12 12.79 -15.07
CA ARG A 8 -11.75 11.42 -14.72
C ARG A 8 -10.72 10.83 -15.70
N ILE A 9 -10.86 11.07 -17.00
CA ILE A 9 -9.88 10.64 -18.02
C ILE A 9 -8.53 11.31 -17.77
N ALA A 10 -8.49 12.61 -17.43
CA ALA A 10 -7.26 13.32 -17.11
C ALA A 10 -6.57 12.77 -15.84
N GLU A 11 -7.33 12.33 -14.84
CA GLU A 11 -6.82 11.82 -13.57
C GLU A 11 -6.47 10.31 -13.62
N THR A 12 -6.90 9.59 -14.66
CA THR A 12 -6.73 8.15 -14.81
C THR A 12 -6.01 7.73 -16.09
N GLY A 13 -5.57 8.70 -16.89
CA GLY A 13 -4.79 8.43 -18.10
C GLY A 13 -3.37 7.93 -17.79
N ARG A 14 -2.72 7.32 -18.77
CA ARG A 14 -1.38 6.72 -18.64
C ARG A 14 -0.35 7.70 -18.06
N GLU A 15 -0.35 8.93 -18.51
CA GLU A 15 0.58 9.96 -18.03
C GLU A 15 0.39 10.26 -16.53
N ALA A 16 -0.86 10.34 -16.07
CA ALA A 16 -1.16 10.53 -14.65
C ALA A 16 -0.72 9.33 -13.79
N GLU A 17 -0.92 8.12 -14.30
CA GLU A 17 -0.50 6.88 -13.62
C GLU A 17 1.03 6.76 -13.55
N GLU A 18 1.73 7.09 -14.62
CA GLU A 18 3.20 7.14 -14.64
C GLU A 18 3.73 8.20 -13.67
N ALA A 19 3.14 9.38 -13.63
CA ALA A 19 3.50 10.45 -12.68
C ALA A 19 3.27 10.01 -11.22
N TYR A 20 2.14 9.35 -10.95
CA TYR A 20 1.87 8.82 -9.60
C TYR A 20 2.85 7.71 -9.21
N LEU A 21 3.19 6.81 -10.13
CA LEU A 21 4.19 5.77 -9.91
C LEU A 21 5.55 6.39 -9.55
N GLN A 22 6.02 7.37 -10.32
CA GLN A 22 7.29 8.04 -10.04
C GLN A 22 7.30 8.74 -8.68
N LYS A 23 6.20 9.43 -8.34
CA LYS A 23 6.05 10.05 -7.03
C LYS A 23 6.10 9.03 -5.89
N THR A 24 5.42 7.89 -6.07
CA THR A 24 5.42 6.81 -5.08
C THR A 24 6.81 6.20 -4.92
N LEU A 25 7.53 5.96 -6.01
CA LEU A 25 8.89 5.44 -5.98
C LEU A 25 9.89 6.39 -5.32
N GLN A 26 9.72 7.70 -5.48
CA GLN A 26 10.53 8.70 -4.77
C GLN A 26 10.31 8.59 -3.25
N VAL A 27 9.05 8.44 -2.80
CA VAL A 27 8.74 8.22 -1.38
C VAL A 27 9.34 6.92 -0.87
N VAL A 28 9.20 5.82 -1.62
CA VAL A 28 9.79 4.53 -1.26
C VAL A 28 11.30 4.61 -1.10
N LYS A 29 12.01 5.24 -2.04
CA LYS A 29 13.47 5.43 -1.98
C LYS A 29 13.87 6.27 -0.77
N HIS A 30 13.18 7.37 -0.54
CA HIS A 30 13.42 8.21 0.63
C HIS A 30 13.20 7.43 1.95
N ASN A 31 12.14 6.63 2.04
CA ASN A 31 11.88 5.78 3.20
C ASN A 31 13.01 4.75 3.41
N VAL A 32 13.50 4.12 2.34
CA VAL A 32 14.63 3.18 2.41
C VAL A 32 15.88 3.86 2.98
N GLU A 33 16.28 5.00 2.41
CA GLU A 33 17.45 5.78 2.86
C GLU A 33 17.31 6.20 4.33
N THR A 34 16.12 6.66 4.72
CA THR A 34 15.83 7.06 6.10
C THR A 34 15.94 5.88 7.06
N TYR A 35 15.33 4.74 6.74
CA TYR A 35 15.38 3.56 7.60
C TYR A 35 16.79 2.98 7.71
N GLU A 36 17.57 2.97 6.62
CA GLU A 36 18.97 2.53 6.65
C GLU A 36 19.81 3.43 7.56
N SER A 37 19.65 4.75 7.46
CA SER A 37 20.35 5.71 8.29
C SER A 37 19.98 5.59 9.78
N GLU A 38 18.69 5.51 10.09
CA GLU A 38 18.21 5.36 11.46
C GLU A 38 18.64 4.02 12.08
N MET A 39 18.64 2.93 11.31
CA MET A 39 19.12 1.63 11.77
C MET A 39 20.63 1.65 12.09
N ALA A 40 21.44 2.34 11.28
CA ALA A 40 22.87 2.51 11.55
C ALA A 40 23.08 3.27 12.85
N ARG A 41 22.36 4.37 13.07
CA ARG A 41 22.41 5.15 14.33
C ARG A 41 21.98 4.30 15.54
N MET A 42 20.90 3.52 15.44
CA MET A 42 20.46 2.63 16.52
C MET A 42 21.48 1.54 16.81
N GLN A 43 22.22 1.07 15.81
CA GLN A 43 23.29 0.09 16.03
C GLN A 43 24.44 0.70 16.83
N GLU A 44 24.85 1.94 16.52
CA GLU A 44 25.87 2.66 17.30
C GLU A 44 25.43 2.86 18.76
N GLU A 45 24.17 3.26 18.98
CA GLU A 45 23.60 3.38 20.33
C GLU A 45 23.60 2.06 21.11
N ILE A 46 23.29 0.95 20.43
CA ILE A 46 23.35 -0.41 21.05
C ILE A 46 24.78 -0.78 21.43
N ASP A 47 25.73 -0.53 20.54
CA ASP A 47 27.14 -0.85 20.78
C ASP A 47 27.69 -0.03 21.96
N GLU A 48 27.37 1.27 22.04
CA GLU A 48 27.71 2.14 23.19
C GLU A 48 27.07 1.66 24.50
N MET A 49 25.80 1.25 24.48
CA MET A 49 25.13 0.71 25.69
C MET A 49 25.79 -0.59 26.14
N LEU A 50 26.18 -1.46 25.23
CA LEU A 50 26.86 -2.72 25.53
C LEU A 50 28.25 -2.51 26.13
N ASP A 51 29.01 -1.52 25.67
CA ASP A 51 30.32 -1.19 26.21
C ASP A 51 30.24 -0.64 27.66
N HIS A 52 29.12 0.00 28.00
CA HIS A 52 28.89 0.55 29.35
C HIS A 52 28.06 -0.37 30.24
N TYR A 53 27.61 -1.53 29.74
CA TYR A 53 26.77 -2.44 30.51
C TYR A 53 27.57 -3.12 31.63
N HIS A 54 27.09 -2.93 32.87
CA HIS A 54 27.58 -3.65 34.05
C HIS A 54 26.46 -4.52 34.60
N ASP A 55 26.79 -5.72 35.09
CA ASP A 55 25.84 -6.63 35.73
C ASP A 55 25.03 -5.88 36.83
N ASN A 56 23.68 -5.90 36.73
CA ASN A 56 22.68 -5.27 37.58
C ASN A 56 22.30 -3.79 37.25
N ASP A 57 22.53 -3.31 36.04
CA ASP A 57 21.99 -2.03 35.58
C ASP A 57 20.65 -2.23 34.81
N ASP A 58 19.55 -2.23 35.55
CA ASP A 58 18.20 -2.45 35.01
C ASP A 58 17.78 -1.34 34.04
N GLU A 59 18.30 -0.11 34.20
CA GLU A 59 17.99 1.02 33.31
C GLU A 59 18.64 0.85 31.94
N ILE A 60 19.93 0.47 31.92
CA ILE A 60 20.64 0.17 30.65
C ILE A 60 20.01 -1.02 29.96
N TYR A 61 19.68 -2.09 30.70
CA TYR A 61 19.01 -3.26 30.13
C TYR A 61 17.66 -2.90 29.46
N THR A 62 16.86 -2.07 30.12
CA THR A 62 15.56 -1.62 29.58
C THR A 62 15.74 -0.76 28.34
N ALA A 63 16.68 0.20 28.34
CA ALA A 63 17.00 1.02 27.20
C ALA A 63 17.49 0.19 26.01
N LEU A 64 18.42 -0.72 26.24
CA LEU A 64 18.95 -1.65 25.22
C LEU A 64 17.83 -2.49 24.60
N SER A 65 16.96 -3.10 25.42
CA SER A 65 15.85 -3.92 24.95
C SER A 65 14.88 -3.10 24.07
N ASN A 66 14.58 -1.88 24.46
CA ASN A 66 13.72 -0.98 23.69
C ASN A 66 14.36 -0.59 22.35
N THR A 67 15.65 -0.23 22.33
CA THR A 67 16.36 0.16 21.11
C THR A 67 16.48 -1.03 20.13
N VAL A 68 16.78 -2.22 20.62
CA VAL A 68 16.79 -3.45 19.81
C VAL A 68 15.40 -3.71 19.20
N THR A 69 14.35 -3.60 19.99
CA THR A 69 12.98 -3.81 19.51
C THR A 69 12.60 -2.78 18.42
N MET A 70 12.96 -1.51 18.62
CA MET A 70 12.72 -0.46 17.63
C MET A 70 13.49 -0.72 16.33
N ARG A 71 14.77 -1.10 16.43
CA ARG A 71 15.59 -1.46 15.27
C ARG A 71 15.00 -2.63 14.48
N ASP A 72 14.52 -3.67 15.17
CA ASP A 72 13.93 -4.84 14.52
C ASP A 72 12.60 -4.49 13.81
N ASN A 73 11.77 -3.65 14.42
CA ASN A 73 10.56 -3.12 13.78
C ASN A 73 10.90 -2.31 12.52
N MET A 74 11.94 -1.47 12.59
CA MET A 74 12.40 -0.68 11.45
C MET A 74 12.96 -1.54 10.33
N LYS A 75 13.65 -2.65 10.65
CA LYS A 75 14.13 -3.65 9.67
C LYS A 75 12.97 -4.25 8.87
N HIS A 76 11.83 -4.52 9.51
CA HIS A 76 10.64 -4.99 8.81
C HIS A 76 10.08 -3.91 7.86
N ALA A 77 10.03 -2.65 8.30
CA ALA A 77 9.61 -1.54 7.46
C ALA A 77 10.56 -1.32 6.26
N LEU A 78 11.88 -1.39 6.49
CA LEU A 78 12.91 -1.34 5.46
C LEU A 78 12.70 -2.43 4.41
N THR A 79 12.55 -3.69 4.85
CA THR A 79 12.35 -4.83 3.93
C THR A 79 11.11 -4.66 3.06
N LYS A 80 10.00 -4.13 3.62
CA LYS A 80 8.78 -3.83 2.85
C LYS A 80 9.04 -2.77 1.78
N ASN A 81 9.72 -1.67 2.14
CA ASN A 81 10.03 -0.60 1.20
C ASN A 81 11.02 -1.05 0.11
N GLN A 82 12.04 -1.84 0.45
CA GLN A 82 12.96 -2.40 -0.53
C GLN A 82 12.25 -3.25 -1.59
N LYS A 83 11.28 -4.09 -1.18
CA LYS A 83 10.43 -4.84 -2.14
C LYS A 83 9.54 -3.93 -2.97
N ALA A 84 9.06 -2.82 -2.40
CA ALA A 84 8.20 -1.87 -3.09
C ALA A 84 8.93 -1.03 -4.16
N VAL A 85 10.27 -0.98 -4.17
CA VAL A 85 11.05 -0.31 -5.23
C VAL A 85 10.73 -0.87 -6.62
N ASN A 86 10.52 -2.19 -6.72
CA ASN A 86 10.22 -2.83 -8.01
C ASN A 86 8.74 -2.73 -8.38
N LYS A 87 7.84 -2.94 -7.41
CA LYS A 87 6.39 -2.96 -7.61
C LYS A 87 5.68 -2.40 -6.38
N PRO A 88 5.50 -1.08 -6.29
CA PRO A 88 4.94 -0.45 -5.10
C PRO A 88 3.46 -0.77 -4.89
N TYR A 89 2.69 -0.97 -5.96
CA TYR A 89 1.29 -1.34 -5.94
C TYR A 89 0.92 -2.19 -7.14
N PHE A 90 -0.24 -2.82 -7.09
CA PHE A 90 -0.76 -3.67 -8.16
C PHE A 90 -2.20 -3.33 -8.53
N GLY A 91 -2.91 -2.56 -7.71
CA GLY A 91 -4.30 -2.23 -7.92
C GLY A 91 -4.63 -0.78 -7.55
N ARG A 92 -5.73 -0.28 -8.10
CA ARG A 92 -6.37 0.99 -7.75
C ARG A 92 -7.87 0.82 -7.75
N ILE A 93 -8.53 1.43 -6.78
CA ILE A 93 -9.98 1.61 -6.79
C ILE A 93 -10.32 3.09 -6.72
N ILE A 94 -11.39 3.47 -7.42
CA ILE A 94 -12.05 4.77 -7.27
C ILE A 94 -13.49 4.47 -6.87
N PHE A 95 -13.95 5.11 -5.83
CA PHE A 95 -15.29 4.90 -5.29
C PHE A 95 -15.87 6.18 -4.71
N TYR A 96 -17.18 6.26 -4.68
CA TYR A 96 -17.88 7.28 -3.93
C TYR A 96 -18.20 6.75 -2.53
N ASP A 97 -17.70 7.44 -1.51
CA ASP A 97 -17.99 7.12 -0.11
C ASP A 97 -19.36 7.70 0.27
N GLU A 98 -20.33 6.83 0.51
CA GLU A 98 -21.70 7.21 0.85
C GLU A 98 -21.79 7.90 2.22
N THR A 99 -20.83 7.64 3.12
CA THR A 99 -20.77 8.23 4.47
C THR A 99 -20.14 9.61 4.44
N LEU A 100 -19.00 9.75 3.79
CA LEU A 100 -18.24 11.01 3.68
C LEU A 100 -18.77 11.92 2.55
N LYS A 101 -19.64 11.39 1.67
CA LYS A 101 -20.22 12.10 0.51
C LYS A 101 -19.16 12.66 -0.44
N LYS A 102 -18.06 11.90 -0.64
CA LYS A 102 -16.96 12.30 -1.53
C LYS A 102 -16.43 11.13 -2.34
N GLU A 103 -15.81 11.44 -3.46
CA GLU A 103 -15.05 10.48 -4.26
C GLU A 103 -13.67 10.28 -3.64
N GLU A 104 -13.26 9.04 -3.53
CA GLU A 104 -11.96 8.61 -3.01
C GLU A 104 -11.24 7.73 -4.02
N SER A 105 -9.92 7.81 -4.02
CA SER A 105 -9.05 6.99 -4.84
C SER A 105 -7.96 6.36 -3.99
N LEU A 106 -7.84 5.03 -4.04
CA LEU A 106 -6.88 4.28 -3.25
C LEU A 106 -6.05 3.36 -4.14
N TYR A 107 -4.74 3.41 -3.98
CA TYR A 107 -3.80 2.45 -4.56
C TYR A 107 -3.54 1.34 -3.56
N ILE A 108 -3.46 0.09 -4.05
CA ILE A 108 -3.38 -1.13 -3.25
C ILE A 108 -2.08 -1.85 -3.56
N GLY A 109 -1.28 -2.11 -2.52
CA GLY A 109 0.00 -2.81 -2.65
C GLY A 109 0.14 -3.99 -1.68
N ARG A 110 1.24 -4.72 -1.80
CA ARG A 110 1.58 -5.81 -0.87
C ARG A 110 1.93 -5.31 0.53
N GLY A 111 2.17 -4.02 0.68
CA GLY A 111 2.38 -3.32 1.94
C GLY A 111 1.96 -1.87 1.81
N GLY A 112 1.61 -1.25 2.93
CA GLY A 112 1.30 0.18 2.97
C GLY A 112 2.56 1.01 2.73
N ILE A 113 2.42 2.10 1.95
CA ILE A 113 3.47 3.10 1.72
C ILE A 113 2.90 4.44 2.15
N ALA A 114 3.54 5.07 3.12
CA ALA A 114 3.20 6.39 3.59
C ALA A 114 4.37 7.35 3.35
N LYS A 115 4.07 8.56 2.95
CA LYS A 115 5.03 9.65 2.87
C LYS A 115 5.34 10.20 4.27
N ASP A 116 4.30 10.29 5.09
CA ASP A 116 4.32 10.74 6.48
C ASP A 116 3.11 10.17 7.22
N THR A 117 2.91 10.54 8.49
CA THR A 117 1.83 10.03 9.34
C THR A 117 0.41 10.37 8.84
N THR A 118 0.28 11.32 7.94
CA THR A 118 -1.02 11.83 7.44
C THR A 118 -1.27 11.50 5.97
N HIS A 119 -0.22 11.16 5.20
CA HIS A 119 -0.30 10.95 3.76
C HIS A 119 0.04 9.51 3.39
N GLN A 120 -1.00 8.68 3.37
CA GLN A 120 -0.93 7.31 2.85
C GLN A 120 -0.99 7.33 1.33
N MET A 121 0.04 6.80 0.67
CA MET A 121 0.08 6.71 -0.80
C MET A 121 -0.46 5.37 -1.30
N VAL A 122 -0.10 4.29 -0.64
CA VAL A 122 -0.54 2.94 -1.00
C VAL A 122 -1.03 2.24 0.25
N ILE A 123 -2.26 1.71 0.20
CA ILE A 123 -2.80 0.91 1.30
C ILE A 123 -2.32 -0.53 1.21
N ASP A 124 -2.22 -1.20 2.36
CA ASP A 124 -1.94 -2.63 2.43
C ASP A 124 -3.15 -3.41 1.91
N TRP A 125 -2.93 -4.44 1.10
CA TRP A 125 -3.98 -5.29 0.53
C TRP A 125 -4.86 -5.99 1.59
N ARG A 126 -4.38 -6.09 2.83
CA ARG A 126 -5.12 -6.66 3.98
C ARG A 126 -6.05 -5.65 4.66
N ALA A 127 -6.00 -4.37 4.26
CA ALA A 127 -6.92 -3.37 4.79
C ALA A 127 -8.37 -3.73 4.39
N PRO A 128 -9.36 -3.57 5.28
CA PRO A 128 -10.74 -3.97 5.00
C PRO A 128 -11.31 -3.37 3.71
N ILE A 129 -11.01 -2.11 3.40
CA ILE A 129 -11.43 -1.46 2.16
C ILE A 129 -10.86 -2.11 0.91
N ALA A 130 -9.70 -2.78 1.00
CA ALA A 130 -9.10 -3.49 -0.13
C ALA A 130 -9.94 -4.70 -0.56
N ASN A 131 -10.84 -5.23 0.29
CA ASN A 131 -11.78 -6.29 -0.10
C ASN A 131 -12.67 -5.87 -1.27
N ALA A 132 -13.00 -4.57 -1.39
CA ALA A 132 -13.75 -4.06 -2.53
C ALA A 132 -13.05 -4.34 -3.87
N TYR A 133 -11.71 -4.37 -3.88
CA TYR A 133 -10.95 -4.72 -5.07
C TYR A 133 -11.06 -6.21 -5.43
N TYR A 134 -11.10 -7.11 -4.45
CA TYR A 134 -11.08 -8.56 -4.68
C TYR A 134 -12.48 -9.16 -4.83
N GLU A 135 -13.40 -8.77 -3.97
CA GLU A 135 -14.66 -9.49 -3.77
C GLU A 135 -15.83 -8.91 -4.56
N ASN A 136 -15.75 -7.62 -4.96
CA ASN A 136 -16.87 -6.91 -5.53
C ASN A 136 -16.67 -6.58 -7.01
N GLY A 137 -17.76 -6.65 -7.78
CA GLY A 137 -17.89 -6.00 -9.09
C GLY A 137 -18.01 -4.49 -8.92
N LEU A 138 -18.06 -3.74 -10.03
CA LEU A 138 -18.36 -2.32 -10.01
C LEU A 138 -19.80 -2.07 -9.52
N GLY A 139 -20.02 -0.93 -8.85
CA GLY A 139 -21.31 -0.52 -8.32
C GLY A 139 -21.34 -0.55 -6.78
N LYS A 140 -22.57 -0.58 -6.24
CA LYS A 140 -22.80 -0.50 -4.79
C LYS A 140 -22.34 -1.74 -4.07
N CYS A 141 -21.47 -1.54 -3.07
CA CYS A 141 -20.99 -2.57 -2.15
C CYS A 141 -20.69 -1.94 -0.78
N SER A 142 -20.16 -2.73 0.15
CA SER A 142 -19.71 -2.25 1.45
C SER A 142 -18.42 -2.93 1.88
N TYR A 143 -17.76 -2.36 2.88
CA TYR A 143 -16.64 -2.97 3.53
C TYR A 143 -16.73 -2.80 5.06
N PRO A 144 -16.20 -3.75 5.86
CA PRO A 144 -16.30 -3.67 7.31
C PRO A 144 -15.36 -2.61 7.89
N ALA A 145 -15.90 -1.72 8.71
CA ALA A 145 -15.12 -0.79 9.54
C ALA A 145 -14.52 -1.51 10.76
N PRO A 146 -13.51 -0.93 11.42
CA PRO A 146 -12.92 -1.51 12.64
C PRO A 146 -13.91 -1.72 13.80
N ASP A 147 -15.00 -0.97 13.83
CA ASP A 147 -16.07 -1.09 14.81
C ASP A 147 -17.14 -2.14 14.42
N GLY A 148 -16.93 -2.86 13.33
CA GLY A 148 -17.82 -3.90 12.81
C GLY A 148 -19.02 -3.39 12.02
N LYS A 149 -19.11 -2.07 11.76
CA LYS A 149 -20.16 -1.53 10.89
C LYS A 149 -19.78 -1.69 9.43
N GLU A 150 -20.77 -1.93 8.59
CA GLU A 150 -20.61 -1.92 7.14
C GLU A 150 -20.64 -0.48 6.62
N LEU A 151 -19.59 -0.07 5.92
CA LEU A 151 -19.48 1.23 5.29
C LEU A 151 -19.85 1.11 3.81
N PRO A 152 -20.96 1.72 3.38
CA PRO A 152 -21.44 1.65 2.01
C PRO A 152 -20.60 2.54 1.09
N ILE A 153 -20.24 1.99 -0.06
CA ILE A 153 -19.53 2.67 -1.15
C ILE A 153 -20.16 2.35 -2.50
N ASP A 154 -19.91 3.21 -3.48
CA ASP A 154 -20.21 2.95 -4.88
C ASP A 154 -18.90 2.85 -5.66
N LEU A 155 -18.49 1.62 -6.00
CA LEU A 155 -17.22 1.32 -6.65
C LEU A 155 -17.32 1.65 -8.15
N GLN A 156 -16.57 2.67 -8.58
CA GLN A 156 -16.67 3.26 -9.91
C GLN A 156 -15.57 2.78 -10.85
N LEU A 157 -14.39 2.43 -10.32
CA LEU A 157 -13.28 1.93 -11.10
C LEU A 157 -12.47 0.91 -10.29
N LYS A 158 -12.08 -0.16 -10.97
CA LYS A 158 -11.06 -1.12 -10.51
C LYS A 158 -10.01 -1.23 -11.61
N ARG A 159 -8.78 -0.93 -11.27
CA ARG A 159 -7.63 -0.99 -12.17
C ARG A 159 -6.57 -1.93 -11.62
N THR A 160 -6.07 -2.80 -12.47
CA THR A 160 -4.92 -3.66 -12.19
C THR A 160 -3.72 -3.14 -12.94
N TYR A 161 -2.54 -3.11 -12.32
CA TYR A 161 -1.31 -2.62 -12.93
C TYR A 161 -0.30 -3.74 -13.15
N GLU A 162 0.33 -3.68 -14.30
CA GLU A 162 1.55 -4.42 -14.61
C GLU A 162 2.74 -3.49 -14.46
N ILE A 163 3.46 -3.64 -13.34
CA ILE A 163 4.63 -2.84 -12.98
C ILE A 163 5.80 -3.78 -12.76
N GLU A 164 6.91 -3.52 -13.44
CA GLU A 164 8.16 -4.25 -13.27
C GLU A 164 9.34 -3.28 -13.18
N GLU A 165 10.26 -3.54 -12.27
CA GLU A 165 11.46 -2.71 -12.05
C GLU A 165 11.14 -1.21 -11.92
N GLY A 166 10.01 -0.88 -11.28
CA GLY A 166 9.57 0.50 -11.11
C GLY A 166 9.08 1.19 -12.38
N ARG A 167 8.75 0.44 -13.42
CA ARG A 167 8.19 0.94 -14.68
C ARG A 167 6.79 0.43 -14.90
N LEU A 168 5.89 1.30 -15.32
CA LEU A 168 4.53 0.92 -15.72
C LEU A 168 4.58 0.30 -17.11
N LEU A 169 4.34 -1.01 -17.20
CA LEU A 169 4.24 -1.72 -18.48
C LEU A 169 2.84 -1.51 -19.05
N ASP A 170 1.82 -1.88 -18.29
CA ASP A 170 0.43 -1.75 -18.72
C ASP A 170 -0.53 -1.62 -17.50
N TYR A 171 -1.80 -1.36 -17.80
CA TYR A 171 -2.88 -1.42 -16.82
C TYR A 171 -4.19 -1.82 -17.48
N PHE A 172 -5.07 -2.44 -16.69
CA PHE A 172 -6.34 -2.98 -17.16
C PHE A 172 -7.47 -2.53 -16.22
N ASP A 173 -8.51 -1.95 -16.79
CA ASP A 173 -9.72 -1.59 -16.06
C ASP A 173 -10.71 -2.77 -16.10
N THR A 174 -11.33 -3.07 -14.95
CA THR A 174 -12.43 -4.03 -14.90
C THR A 174 -13.65 -3.39 -15.55
N GLU A 175 -14.08 -3.94 -16.66
CA GLU A 175 -15.33 -3.54 -17.32
C GLU A 175 -16.55 -4.09 -16.56
N VAL A 176 -17.68 -3.39 -16.66
CA VAL A 176 -18.98 -3.91 -16.23
C VAL A 176 -19.38 -4.99 -17.23
N VAL A 177 -19.01 -6.23 -16.98
CA VAL A 177 -19.53 -7.34 -17.77
C VAL A 177 -20.95 -7.60 -17.27
N ALA A 178 -21.90 -7.22 -18.07
CA ALA A 178 -23.27 -7.68 -17.91
C ALA A 178 -23.29 -9.18 -18.24
N ASN A 179 -23.38 -10.01 -17.23
CA ASN A 179 -23.48 -11.47 -17.20
C ASN A 179 -22.19 -12.27 -16.98
N ASP A 180 -22.23 -12.97 -15.84
CA ASP A 180 -21.75 -14.32 -15.58
C ASP A 180 -20.44 -14.76 -16.29
N ASP A 181 -19.29 -14.36 -15.76
CA ASP A 181 -18.11 -15.20 -15.93
C ASP A 181 -17.25 -15.22 -14.64
N LEU A 182 -17.59 -16.19 -13.80
CA LEU A 182 -16.81 -16.60 -12.62
C LEU A 182 -15.37 -17.05 -12.96
N LEU A 183 -15.11 -17.35 -14.25
CA LEU A 183 -13.82 -17.81 -14.75
C LEU A 183 -12.74 -16.72 -14.75
N THR A 184 -13.10 -15.48 -15.04
CA THR A 184 -12.15 -14.36 -15.05
C THR A 184 -11.65 -14.03 -13.64
N LYS A 185 -12.49 -14.19 -12.61
CA LYS A 185 -12.09 -14.05 -11.19
C LYS A 185 -11.04 -15.08 -10.77
N TYR A 186 -11.13 -16.31 -11.28
CA TYR A 186 -10.18 -17.38 -10.96
C TYR A 186 -8.81 -17.19 -11.60
N LEU A 187 -8.73 -16.61 -12.79
CA LEU A 187 -7.46 -16.39 -13.49
C LEU A 187 -6.63 -15.29 -12.82
N ILE A 188 -7.22 -14.19 -12.42
CA ILE A 188 -6.53 -13.08 -11.73
C ILE A 188 -6.02 -13.52 -10.34
N CYS A 189 -6.79 -14.30 -9.60
CA CYS A 189 -6.37 -14.83 -8.31
C CYS A 189 -5.21 -15.86 -8.45
N ASN A 190 -5.22 -16.68 -9.47
CA ASN A 190 -4.19 -17.71 -9.67
C ASN A 190 -2.86 -17.13 -10.12
N ASP A 191 -2.82 -16.08 -10.95
CA ASP A 191 -1.58 -15.39 -11.34
C ASP A 191 -0.95 -14.65 -10.15
N LEU A 192 -1.76 -14.12 -9.23
CA LEU A 192 -1.26 -13.51 -7.99
C LEU A 192 -0.70 -14.54 -7.00
N LEU A 193 -1.23 -15.77 -7.00
CA LEU A 193 -0.78 -16.87 -6.13
C LEU A 193 0.41 -17.65 -6.73
N SER A 194 0.53 -17.73 -8.05
CA SER A 194 1.64 -18.44 -8.72
C SER A 194 2.96 -17.66 -8.72
N SER A 195 2.95 -16.37 -8.42
CA SER A 195 4.16 -15.54 -8.26
C SER A 195 4.72 -15.54 -6.82
N THR A 196 4.29 -16.48 -5.97
CA THR A 196 4.73 -16.61 -4.55
C THR A 196 5.61 -17.84 -4.29
N ASN A 197 6.19 -18.47 -5.33
CA ASN A 197 7.23 -19.50 -5.16
C ASN A 197 8.59 -18.96 -5.58
#